data_9bdfa1599c45d72f6c4b7660ef2a1ca8
#
_entry.id   9bdfa1599c45d72f6c4b7660ef2a1ca8
#
_cell.length_a   1.000
_cell.length_b   1.000
_cell.length_c   1.000
_cell.angle_alpha   90.00
_cell.angle_beta   90.00
_cell.angle_gamma   90.00
#
_symmetry.space_group_name_H-M   'P 1'
#
loop_
_entity.id
_entity.type
_entity.pdbx_description
1 polymer ?
#
loop_
_entity_poly.entity_id
_entity_poly.type
_entity_poly.pdbx_seq_one_letter_code
_entity_poly.pdbx_strand_id
1 'polypeptide(L)'
;VEEPSDVGKGIVGAVTSVVGRIGGRDAVIARSLGTMRRGAITHADGVRLAEAADQARQLGIPFVFFVASSGADVLDGVAALHGWGRAAAAISRCSGQVPVIAAATGPVVSGPALLLGLSDLVVMSSEAVAFVSGPQMVAEFTGIEIGINELGGTATHATSSGLCAVESDDVDGAVAELLEYLPSNTDEVPPLAPVSDSVLRPTPELRTVIPDRKAATYDAREVVRSLCDDGEFRELWPRWAGQIVTAFARMGGMPVGFVANQPRILAGTLDIAASQKAARFVRLCDAFNLPIVSLVDTPGFLPGKDLEWRGMIRHGAELAFAYAQASVPRLCLILRKAFGGAYIVMDSRGIGNDVCLAWPGAEVAVMGASGAVQILHRGLEPGERADRELAYEEAYLNPWPASERGLVDEVIDPAESRIVLCAVLRQLCTKRELVVGRKHDAGPQ
;
A
#
# COMPACT_ATOMS: atom_id res chain seq x y z
N VAL A 1 15.06 21.63 6.44
CA VAL A 1 16.29 20.87 6.71
C VAL A 1 17.35 21.86 7.13
N GLU A 2 17.84 21.78 8.38
CA GLU A 2 18.98 22.58 8.81
C GLU A 2 20.26 22.01 8.16
N GLU A 3 20.99 22.84 7.40
CA GLU A 3 22.26 22.45 6.78
C GLU A 3 23.35 22.31 7.84
N PRO A 4 24.16 21.23 7.81
CA PRO A 4 25.31 21.11 8.69
C PRO A 4 26.49 21.91 8.16
N SER A 5 27.21 22.56 9.07
CA SER A 5 28.50 23.23 8.86
C SER A 5 29.58 22.26 8.32
N ASP A 6 30.28 22.73 7.31
CA ASP A 6 31.48 22.21 6.63
C ASP A 6 32.27 21.10 7.35
N VAL A 7 32.24 19.90 6.76
CA VAL A 7 33.24 18.85 7.11
C VAL A 7 33.84 18.30 5.83
N GLY A 8 35.14 18.64 5.63
CA GLY A 8 36.10 17.88 4.85
C GLY A 8 35.99 18.00 3.32
N LYS A 9 36.87 18.79 2.71
CA LYS A 9 37.16 18.83 1.26
C LYS A 9 37.77 17.51 0.79
N GLY A 10 36.88 16.49 0.54
CA GLY A 10 37.22 15.32 -0.27
C GLY A 10 36.53 15.45 -1.63
N ILE A 11 36.97 14.72 -2.65
CA ILE A 11 36.44 14.70 -4.00
C ILE A 11 34.89 14.69 -3.92
N VAL A 12 34.26 15.81 -4.28
CA VAL A 12 32.83 16.00 -4.19
C VAL A 12 32.19 15.16 -5.29
N GLY A 13 31.65 13.99 -4.92
CA GLY A 13 30.79 13.18 -5.79
C GLY A 13 29.41 13.82 -5.95
N ALA A 14 28.58 13.26 -6.86
CA ALA A 14 27.22 13.72 -7.08
C ALA A 14 26.26 13.38 -5.90
N VAL A 15 26.70 12.59 -4.93
CA VAL A 15 25.91 12.18 -3.77
C VAL A 15 26.53 12.68 -2.47
N THR A 16 25.68 13.25 -1.62
CA THR A 16 26.00 13.61 -0.23
C THR A 16 25.10 12.85 0.72
N SER A 17 25.54 12.59 1.95
CA SER A 17 24.72 11.99 3.00
C SER A 17 24.98 12.64 4.35
N VAL A 18 23.96 12.69 5.19
CA VAL A 18 23.99 13.28 6.53
C VAL A 18 23.00 12.57 7.44
N VAL A 19 23.33 12.47 8.73
CA VAL A 19 22.34 12.20 9.77
C VAL A 19 21.68 13.54 10.11
N GLY A 20 20.39 13.64 9.92
CA GLY A 20 19.65 14.90 10.06
C GLY A 20 18.19 14.65 10.47
N ARG A 21 17.34 15.67 10.32
CA ARG A 21 15.94 15.60 10.68
C ARG A 21 15.02 15.97 9.51
N ILE A 22 13.93 15.24 9.36
CA ILE A 22 12.84 15.54 8.43
C ILE A 22 11.54 15.50 9.23
N GLY A 23 10.75 16.59 9.23
CA GLY A 23 9.52 16.68 10.02
C GLY A 23 9.75 16.44 11.53
N GLY A 24 10.92 16.82 12.06
CA GLY A 24 11.27 16.56 13.45
C GLY A 24 11.74 15.14 13.78
N ARG A 25 11.75 14.21 12.81
CA ARG A 25 12.20 12.81 12.96
C ARG A 25 13.65 12.67 12.50
N ASP A 26 14.46 11.97 13.28
CA ASP A 26 15.84 11.65 12.91
C ASP A 26 15.82 10.66 11.74
N ALA A 27 16.69 10.89 10.75
CA ALA A 27 16.85 10.04 9.56
C ALA A 27 18.26 10.14 9.01
N VAL A 28 18.73 9.13 8.29
CA VAL A 28 19.86 9.25 7.39
C VAL A 28 19.35 9.74 6.05
N ILE A 29 19.83 10.90 5.63
CA ILE A 29 19.39 11.60 4.42
C ILE A 29 20.52 11.57 3.40
N ALA A 30 20.25 10.99 2.21
CA ALA A 30 21.16 11.07 1.08
C ALA A 30 20.53 11.94 -0.01
N ARG A 31 21.35 12.79 -0.66
CA ARG A 31 20.89 13.65 -1.77
C ARG A 31 21.84 13.51 -2.96
N SER A 32 21.28 13.28 -4.13
CA SER A 32 22.00 13.39 -5.39
C SER A 32 21.99 14.87 -5.83
N LEU A 33 23.19 15.40 -6.08
CA LEU A 33 23.37 16.77 -6.56
C LEU A 33 23.27 16.77 -8.11
N GLY A 34 22.08 16.98 -8.66
CA GLY A 34 21.81 16.99 -10.10
C GLY A 34 22.64 17.98 -10.91
N THR A 35 23.26 18.99 -10.25
CA THR A 35 24.16 19.97 -10.87
C THR A 35 25.53 19.39 -11.26
N MET A 36 25.95 18.28 -10.63
CA MET A 36 27.21 17.62 -10.95
C MET A 36 26.97 16.47 -11.93
N ARG A 37 27.56 16.54 -13.13
CA ARG A 37 27.45 15.51 -14.19
C ARG A 37 25.99 15.07 -14.45
N ARG A 38 25.02 15.96 -14.28
CA ARG A 38 23.57 15.64 -14.32
C ARG A 38 23.17 14.54 -13.34
N GLY A 39 23.83 14.44 -12.17
CA GLY A 39 23.57 13.40 -11.18
C GLY A 39 24.02 11.98 -11.60
N ALA A 40 24.91 11.84 -12.60
CA ALA A 40 25.44 10.53 -12.97
C ALA A 40 26.15 9.89 -11.77
N ILE A 41 25.79 8.65 -11.45
CA ILE A 41 26.30 7.93 -10.30
C ILE A 41 27.61 7.25 -10.65
N THR A 42 28.69 7.65 -9.98
CA THR A 42 30.00 7.00 -10.04
C THR A 42 30.05 5.81 -9.07
N HIS A 43 31.13 5.04 -9.10
CA HIS A 43 31.40 4.01 -8.09
C HIS A 43 31.41 4.61 -6.67
N ALA A 44 32.09 5.74 -6.50
CA ALA A 44 32.16 6.41 -5.19
C ALA A 44 30.80 6.89 -4.67
N ASP A 45 29.93 7.39 -5.56
CA ASP A 45 28.57 7.79 -5.21
C ASP A 45 27.71 6.59 -4.77
N GLY A 46 27.84 5.48 -5.49
CA GLY A 46 27.15 4.24 -5.12
C GLY A 46 27.63 3.67 -3.78
N VAL A 47 28.93 3.78 -3.48
CA VAL A 47 29.48 3.40 -2.17
C VAL A 47 28.90 4.29 -1.07
N ARG A 48 28.82 5.61 -1.28
CA ARG A 48 28.23 6.55 -0.29
C ARG A 48 26.77 6.27 -0.02
N LEU A 49 25.97 5.96 -1.06
CA LEU A 49 24.59 5.53 -0.89
C LEU A 49 24.50 4.25 -0.07
N ALA A 50 25.37 3.28 -0.34
CA ALA A 50 25.43 2.03 0.43
C ALA A 50 25.80 2.27 1.90
N GLU A 51 26.80 3.10 2.15
CA GLU A 51 27.24 3.48 3.51
C GLU A 51 26.13 4.22 4.26
N ALA A 52 25.40 5.12 3.59
CA ALA A 52 24.26 5.83 4.18
C ALA A 52 23.11 4.87 4.55
N ALA A 53 22.76 3.94 3.67
CA ALA A 53 21.75 2.94 3.96
C ALA A 53 22.18 2.01 5.11
N ASP A 54 23.42 1.52 5.12
CA ASP A 54 23.96 0.71 6.21
C ASP A 54 24.02 1.50 7.54
N GLN A 55 24.33 2.80 7.49
CA GLN A 55 24.31 3.68 8.66
C GLN A 55 22.88 3.81 9.22
N ALA A 56 21.88 4.02 8.38
CA ALA A 56 20.48 4.09 8.80
C ALA A 56 20.06 2.79 9.53
N ARG A 57 20.40 1.65 8.96
CA ARG A 57 20.14 0.33 9.55
C ARG A 57 20.86 0.16 10.89
N GLN A 58 22.13 0.58 11.02
CA GLN A 58 22.90 0.48 12.26
C GLN A 58 22.37 1.40 13.36
N LEU A 59 21.91 2.59 12.99
CA LEU A 59 21.34 3.55 13.92
C LEU A 59 19.86 3.24 14.25
N GLY A 60 19.21 2.35 13.49
CA GLY A 60 17.79 2.05 13.67
C GLY A 60 16.87 3.25 13.35
N ILE A 61 17.21 4.06 12.34
CA ILE A 61 16.46 5.23 11.91
C ILE A 61 16.17 5.18 10.41
N PRO A 62 15.11 5.86 9.91
CA PRO A 62 14.75 5.84 8.50
C PRO A 62 15.88 6.23 7.56
N PHE A 63 15.91 5.60 6.38
CA PHE A 63 16.75 6.00 5.26
C PHE A 63 15.92 6.74 4.24
N VAL A 64 16.27 8.00 3.97
CA VAL A 64 15.59 8.83 2.97
C VAL A 64 16.62 9.25 1.92
N PHE A 65 16.32 9.00 0.65
CA PHE A 65 17.22 9.46 -0.41
C PHE A 65 16.47 10.23 -1.50
N PHE A 66 16.93 11.46 -1.72
CA PHE A 66 16.47 12.34 -2.77
C PHE A 66 17.34 12.12 -4.00
N VAL A 67 16.71 11.77 -5.12
CA VAL A 67 17.44 11.34 -6.31
C VAL A 67 17.01 12.08 -7.56
N ALA A 68 18.02 12.58 -8.27
CA ALA A 68 17.95 12.99 -9.66
C ALA A 68 19.24 12.50 -10.32
N SER A 69 19.14 11.57 -11.29
CA SER A 69 20.32 10.91 -11.86
C SER A 69 20.11 10.58 -13.34
N SER A 70 21.09 10.96 -14.17
CA SER A 70 21.15 10.58 -15.57
C SER A 70 21.60 9.14 -15.82
N GLY A 71 21.78 8.34 -14.74
CA GLY A 71 22.22 6.96 -14.82
C GLY A 71 23.63 6.73 -14.27
N ALA A 72 24.24 5.61 -14.59
CA ALA A 72 25.62 5.33 -14.25
C ALA A 72 26.59 6.25 -15.05
N ASP A 73 27.66 6.73 -14.41
CA ASP A 73 28.66 7.57 -15.08
C ASP A 73 29.41 6.74 -16.13
N VAL A 74 29.27 7.13 -17.41
CA VAL A 74 29.88 6.41 -18.55
C VAL A 74 31.40 6.46 -18.51
N LEU A 75 31.98 7.55 -17.99
CA LEU A 75 33.44 7.71 -17.90
C LEU A 75 34.06 6.85 -16.78
N ASP A 76 33.27 6.56 -15.74
CA ASP A 76 33.67 5.63 -14.67
C ASP A 76 33.50 4.15 -15.09
N GLY A 77 32.82 3.92 -16.20
CA GLY A 77 32.70 2.63 -16.86
C GLY A 77 32.02 1.57 -15.99
N VAL A 78 32.57 0.34 -15.99
CA VAL A 78 31.98 -0.78 -15.23
C VAL A 78 32.00 -0.54 -13.71
N ALA A 79 32.90 0.29 -13.20
CA ALA A 79 32.97 0.62 -11.79
C ALA A 79 31.69 1.32 -11.31
N ALA A 80 31.10 2.22 -12.11
CA ALA A 80 29.81 2.86 -11.80
C ALA A 80 28.69 1.84 -11.65
N LEU A 81 28.67 0.76 -12.44
CA LEU A 81 27.68 -0.31 -12.33
C LEU A 81 27.80 -1.04 -10.98
N HIS A 82 29.02 -1.34 -10.56
CA HIS A 82 29.27 -1.94 -9.25
C HIS A 82 28.91 -0.99 -8.10
N GLY A 83 29.07 0.32 -8.31
CA GLY A 83 28.67 1.34 -7.34
C GLY A 83 27.19 1.29 -7.01
N TRP A 84 26.32 1.45 -8.00
CA TRP A 84 24.87 1.39 -7.75
C TRP A 84 24.41 -0.01 -7.33
N GLY A 85 25.06 -1.08 -7.78
CA GLY A 85 24.81 -2.44 -7.31
C GLY A 85 25.04 -2.62 -5.82
N ARG A 86 26.11 -1.98 -5.27
CA ARG A 86 26.35 -1.94 -3.81
C ARG A 86 25.26 -1.17 -3.07
N ALA A 87 24.83 -0.03 -3.62
CA ALA A 87 23.70 0.73 -3.06
C ALA A 87 22.42 -0.12 -3.04
N ALA A 88 22.10 -0.80 -4.14
CA ALA A 88 20.96 -1.70 -4.22
C ALA A 88 21.00 -2.81 -3.15
N ALA A 89 22.15 -3.44 -2.95
CA ALA A 89 22.32 -4.46 -1.92
C ALA A 89 22.16 -3.89 -0.49
N ALA A 90 22.65 -2.68 -0.21
CA ALA A 90 22.51 -2.04 1.08
C ALA A 90 21.05 -1.63 1.37
N ILE A 91 20.38 -1.00 0.40
CA ILE A 91 18.97 -0.63 0.48
C ILE A 91 18.10 -1.87 0.72
N SER A 92 18.36 -2.96 0.00
CA SER A 92 17.62 -4.22 0.19
C SER A 92 17.78 -4.77 1.61
N ARG A 93 18.92 -4.56 2.27
CA ARG A 93 19.13 -4.96 3.67
C ARG A 93 18.37 -4.09 4.68
N CYS A 94 17.96 -2.88 4.30
CA CYS A 94 17.12 -2.02 5.13
C CYS A 94 15.66 -2.51 5.18
N SER A 95 15.20 -3.22 4.13
CA SER A 95 13.81 -3.70 4.02
C SER A 95 13.39 -4.49 5.26
N GLY A 96 12.27 -4.08 5.87
CA GLY A 96 11.74 -4.67 7.09
C GLY A 96 12.60 -4.41 8.35
N GLN A 97 13.61 -3.53 8.30
CA GLN A 97 14.40 -3.11 9.46
C GLN A 97 14.22 -1.64 9.78
N VAL A 98 14.36 -0.78 8.78
CA VAL A 98 14.12 0.66 8.88
C VAL A 98 13.35 1.13 7.64
N PRO A 99 12.44 2.11 7.76
CA PRO A 99 11.73 2.67 6.62
C PRO A 99 12.69 3.23 5.57
N VAL A 100 12.46 2.90 4.32
CA VAL A 100 13.19 3.42 3.16
C VAL A 100 12.26 4.24 2.28
N ILE A 101 12.46 5.54 2.21
CA ILE A 101 11.67 6.43 1.36
C ILE A 101 12.58 7.03 0.28
N ALA A 102 12.23 6.78 -0.97
CA ALA A 102 12.86 7.41 -2.12
C ALA A 102 12.06 8.62 -2.58
N ALA A 103 12.75 9.70 -2.91
CA ALA A 103 12.17 10.94 -3.40
C ALA A 103 12.79 11.29 -4.75
N ALA A 104 12.05 11.08 -5.86
CA ALA A 104 12.49 11.47 -7.19
C ALA A 104 12.17 12.95 -7.42
N THR A 105 13.22 13.77 -7.53
CA THR A 105 13.11 15.24 -7.69
C THR A 105 13.46 15.72 -9.10
N GLY A 106 13.72 14.79 -10.02
CA GLY A 106 14.10 15.02 -11.39
C GLY A 106 14.25 13.70 -12.14
N PRO A 107 14.99 13.67 -13.26
CA PRO A 107 15.23 12.43 -14.01
C PRO A 107 15.93 11.37 -13.16
N VAL A 108 15.46 10.11 -13.21
CA VAL A 108 16.10 8.95 -12.59
C VAL A 108 16.17 7.83 -13.64
N VAL A 109 17.34 7.64 -14.22
CA VAL A 109 17.49 6.88 -15.46
C VAL A 109 18.35 5.63 -15.25
N SER A 110 18.03 4.55 -15.98
CA SER A 110 18.83 3.31 -16.06
C SER A 110 18.91 2.58 -14.71
N GLY A 111 20.07 2.01 -14.36
CA GLY A 111 20.28 1.26 -13.11
C GLY A 111 19.81 1.97 -11.84
N PRO A 112 20.14 3.24 -11.62
CA PRO A 112 19.64 4.01 -10.48
C PRO A 112 18.10 4.08 -10.36
N ALA A 113 17.35 3.98 -11.46
CA ALA A 113 15.89 3.92 -11.40
C ALA A 113 15.38 2.68 -10.63
N LEU A 114 16.13 1.59 -10.64
CA LEU A 114 15.78 0.39 -9.88
C LEU A 114 15.85 0.59 -8.36
N LEU A 115 16.65 1.55 -7.88
CA LEU A 115 16.72 1.88 -6.44
C LEU A 115 15.37 2.42 -5.93
N LEU A 116 14.57 3.10 -6.78
CA LEU A 116 13.21 3.50 -6.44
C LEU A 116 12.33 2.28 -6.15
N GLY A 117 12.42 1.24 -6.98
CA GLY A 117 11.65 0.01 -6.81
C GLY A 117 12.05 -0.83 -5.58
N LEU A 118 13.24 -0.61 -5.02
CA LEU A 118 13.72 -1.25 -3.80
C LEU A 118 13.27 -0.53 -2.53
N SER A 119 12.69 0.66 -2.65
CA SER A 119 12.24 1.46 -1.52
C SER A 119 10.85 1.04 -1.06
N ASP A 120 10.53 1.28 0.21
CA ASP A 120 9.21 1.01 0.75
C ASP A 120 8.16 1.95 0.15
N LEU A 121 8.48 3.23 0.05
CA LEU A 121 7.64 4.26 -0.54
C LEU A 121 8.42 5.17 -1.49
N VAL A 122 7.76 5.61 -2.55
CA VAL A 122 8.34 6.53 -3.54
C VAL A 122 7.48 7.79 -3.65
N VAL A 123 8.11 8.94 -3.39
CA VAL A 123 7.53 10.26 -3.64
C VAL A 123 8.12 10.78 -4.96
N MET A 124 7.29 11.32 -5.85
CA MET A 124 7.76 11.89 -7.11
C MET A 124 7.23 13.32 -7.28
N SER A 125 8.13 14.25 -7.63
CA SER A 125 7.72 15.59 -8.04
C SER A 125 7.10 15.58 -9.44
N SER A 126 6.37 16.64 -9.82
CA SER A 126 5.76 16.76 -11.15
C SER A 126 6.78 16.74 -12.30
N GLU A 127 8.01 17.17 -12.04
CA GLU A 127 9.11 17.20 -13.02
C GLU A 127 9.91 15.88 -13.08
N ALA A 128 9.63 14.95 -12.18
CA ALA A 128 10.36 13.68 -12.13
C ALA A 128 9.97 12.76 -13.29
N VAL A 129 10.97 12.09 -13.84
CA VAL A 129 10.79 11.00 -14.81
C VAL A 129 11.69 9.84 -14.40
N ALA A 130 11.17 8.61 -14.49
CA ALA A 130 11.96 7.42 -14.17
C ALA A 130 11.75 6.34 -15.23
N PHE A 131 12.85 5.74 -15.71
CA PHE A 131 12.79 4.61 -16.64
C PHE A 131 14.13 3.88 -16.70
N VAL A 132 14.10 2.61 -17.03
CA VAL A 132 15.30 1.80 -17.24
C VAL A 132 15.92 2.10 -18.60
N SER A 133 15.09 2.15 -19.65
CA SER A 133 15.49 2.47 -21.01
C SER A 133 14.76 3.72 -21.47
N GLY A 134 15.51 4.71 -21.95
CA GLY A 134 14.95 6.00 -22.39
C GLY A 134 14.20 5.93 -23.72
N PRO A 135 13.45 7.00 -24.08
CA PRO A 135 12.62 7.05 -25.29
C PRO A 135 13.36 6.68 -26.57
N GLN A 136 14.61 7.15 -26.73
CA GLN A 136 15.41 6.83 -27.92
C GLN A 136 15.68 5.34 -28.04
N MET A 137 16.08 4.66 -26.95
CA MET A 137 16.29 3.20 -26.96
C MET A 137 15.00 2.43 -27.24
N VAL A 138 13.86 2.92 -26.70
CA VAL A 138 12.55 2.32 -27.01
C VAL A 138 12.24 2.45 -28.49
N ALA A 139 12.44 3.63 -29.09
CA ALA A 139 12.20 3.87 -30.52
C ALA A 139 13.13 3.01 -31.41
N GLU A 140 14.42 2.95 -31.10
CA GLU A 140 15.40 2.14 -31.83
C GLU A 140 15.07 0.64 -31.79
N PHE A 141 14.60 0.13 -30.65
CA PHE A 141 14.34 -1.29 -30.48
C PHE A 141 12.95 -1.72 -30.94
N THR A 142 11.92 -0.90 -30.72
CA THR A 142 10.51 -1.25 -30.99
C THR A 142 9.94 -0.59 -32.25
N GLY A 143 10.59 0.47 -32.75
CA GLY A 143 10.05 1.35 -33.80
C GLY A 143 8.94 2.27 -33.31
N ILE A 144 8.69 2.35 -32.00
CA ILE A 144 7.63 3.19 -31.42
C ILE A 144 8.26 4.47 -30.85
N GLU A 145 7.90 5.61 -31.42
CA GLU A 145 8.25 6.90 -30.83
C GLU A 145 7.34 7.20 -29.62
N ILE A 146 7.95 7.55 -28.49
CA ILE A 146 7.24 7.86 -27.25
C ILE A 146 7.87 9.07 -26.55
N GLY A 147 7.03 9.96 -26.01
CA GLY A 147 7.49 11.10 -25.23
C GLY A 147 8.06 10.69 -23.87
N ILE A 148 9.01 11.50 -23.36
CA ILE A 148 9.68 11.21 -22.08
C ILE A 148 8.70 11.09 -20.90
N ASN A 149 7.71 12.00 -20.83
CA ASN A 149 6.70 11.97 -19.77
C ASN A 149 5.68 10.84 -19.96
N GLU A 150 5.37 10.50 -21.21
CA GLU A 150 4.50 9.37 -21.52
C GLU A 150 5.16 8.03 -21.16
N LEU A 151 6.46 7.89 -21.37
CA LEU A 151 7.21 6.69 -21.03
C LEU A 151 7.37 6.50 -19.52
N GLY A 152 7.76 7.56 -18.80
CA GLY A 152 8.15 7.42 -17.40
C GLY A 152 7.96 8.69 -16.56
N GLY A 153 7.03 9.57 -16.92
CA GLY A 153 6.68 10.72 -16.08
C GLY A 153 5.93 10.31 -14.80
N THR A 154 5.88 11.21 -13.85
CA THR A 154 5.19 11.00 -12.56
C THR A 154 3.75 10.54 -12.75
N ALA A 155 3.00 11.14 -13.68
CA ALA A 155 1.63 10.73 -13.99
C ALA A 155 1.54 9.27 -14.47
N THR A 156 2.47 8.82 -15.31
CA THR A 156 2.54 7.42 -15.78
C THR A 156 2.82 6.45 -14.63
N HIS A 157 3.74 6.81 -13.74
CA HIS A 157 4.05 6.00 -12.58
C HIS A 157 2.94 5.99 -11.52
N ALA A 158 2.21 7.09 -11.40
CA ALA A 158 1.08 7.19 -10.50
C ALA A 158 -0.20 6.48 -11.00
N THR A 159 -0.32 6.21 -12.31
CA THR A 159 -1.54 5.60 -12.87
C THR A 159 -1.36 4.19 -13.41
N SER A 160 -0.17 3.89 -13.97
CA SER A 160 0.05 2.68 -14.75
C SER A 160 0.99 1.69 -14.09
N SER A 161 2.14 2.14 -13.56
CA SER A 161 3.14 1.24 -12.99
C SER A 161 3.02 1.04 -11.47
N GLY A 162 2.36 1.97 -10.76
CA GLY A 162 2.27 1.94 -9.30
C GLY A 162 3.59 2.21 -8.56
N LEU A 163 4.61 2.73 -9.25
CA LEU A 163 5.88 3.09 -8.61
C LEU A 163 5.70 4.30 -7.70
N CYS A 164 4.99 5.34 -8.16
CA CYS A 164 4.75 6.57 -7.42
C CYS A 164 3.65 6.36 -6.37
N ALA A 165 4.01 6.35 -5.09
CA ALA A 165 3.06 6.26 -3.98
C ALA A 165 2.41 7.62 -3.68
N VAL A 166 3.18 8.69 -3.81
CA VAL A 166 2.77 10.07 -3.53
C VAL A 166 3.32 11.00 -4.59
N GLU A 167 2.44 11.77 -5.21
CA GLU A 167 2.79 12.88 -6.10
C GLU A 167 2.85 14.17 -5.27
N SER A 168 3.98 14.87 -5.26
CA SER A 168 4.12 16.14 -4.53
C SER A 168 5.29 16.97 -5.04
N ASP A 169 5.08 18.26 -5.24
CA ASP A 169 6.14 19.21 -5.52
C ASP A 169 6.83 19.68 -4.22
N ASP A 170 6.11 19.65 -3.10
CA ASP A 170 6.73 19.70 -1.75
C ASP A 170 7.15 18.29 -1.32
N VAL A 171 8.27 17.85 -1.87
CA VAL A 171 8.80 16.50 -1.67
C VAL A 171 9.27 16.30 -0.22
N ASP A 172 9.92 17.30 0.37
CA ASP A 172 10.39 17.24 1.77
C ASP A 172 9.18 17.15 2.74
N GLY A 173 8.12 17.95 2.51
CA GLY A 173 6.89 17.89 3.30
C GLY A 173 6.16 16.56 3.16
N ALA A 174 6.07 16.01 1.94
CA ALA A 174 5.45 14.70 1.73
C ALA A 174 6.22 13.57 2.42
N VAL A 175 7.56 13.59 2.39
CA VAL A 175 8.40 12.62 3.13
C VAL A 175 8.20 12.79 4.64
N ALA A 176 8.15 14.02 5.15
CA ALA A 176 7.91 14.29 6.56
C ALA A 176 6.56 13.72 7.02
N GLU A 177 5.49 13.96 6.25
CA GLU A 177 4.16 13.42 6.51
C GLU A 177 4.13 11.88 6.55
N LEU A 178 4.80 11.21 5.62
CA LEU A 178 4.88 9.75 5.62
C LEU A 178 5.61 9.20 6.86
N LEU A 179 6.67 9.88 7.29
CA LEU A 179 7.40 9.49 8.49
C LEU A 179 6.61 9.67 9.79
N GLU A 180 5.57 10.50 9.82
CA GLU A 180 4.71 10.65 11.00
C GLU A 180 3.91 9.38 11.34
N TYR A 181 3.63 8.52 10.36
CA TYR A 181 2.91 7.26 10.55
C TYR A 181 3.82 6.08 10.83
N LEU A 182 5.10 6.15 10.45
CA LEU A 182 6.03 5.03 10.54
C LEU A 182 6.89 5.11 11.81
N PRO A 183 7.25 3.98 12.46
CA PRO A 183 8.25 3.96 13.52
C PRO A 183 9.65 4.26 12.95
N SER A 184 10.65 4.41 13.83
CA SER A 184 12.03 4.57 13.38
C SER A 184 12.60 3.27 12.80
N ASN A 185 12.18 2.14 13.37
CA ASN A 185 12.61 0.80 12.95
C ASN A 185 11.56 -0.25 13.35
N THR A 186 11.77 -1.49 12.92
CA THR A 186 10.83 -2.61 13.16
C THR A 186 10.69 -3.01 14.63
N ASP A 187 11.63 -2.65 15.52
CA ASP A 187 11.57 -2.98 16.95
C ASP A 187 10.69 -1.98 17.73
N GLU A 188 10.37 -0.84 17.15
CA GLU A 188 9.55 0.20 17.75
C GLU A 188 8.07 0.06 17.36
N VAL A 189 7.21 0.60 18.21
CA VAL A 189 5.79 0.81 17.86
C VAL A 189 5.64 2.14 17.10
N PRO A 190 4.64 2.26 16.21
CA PRO A 190 4.36 3.51 15.53
C PRO A 190 4.12 4.65 16.52
N PRO A 191 4.55 5.88 16.20
CA PRO A 191 4.45 7.00 17.11
C PRO A 191 2.99 7.39 17.36
N LEU A 192 2.58 7.40 18.64
CA LEU A 192 1.25 7.85 19.02
C LEU A 192 1.17 9.39 18.91
N ALA A 193 0.09 9.88 18.33
CA ALA A 193 -0.24 11.29 18.34
C ALA A 193 -1.14 11.63 19.56
N PRO A 194 -1.17 12.89 20.00
CA PRO A 194 -2.19 13.36 20.93
C PRO A 194 -3.60 13.07 20.38
N VAL A 195 -4.48 12.57 21.22
CA VAL A 195 -5.86 12.27 20.80
C VAL A 195 -6.65 13.58 20.79
N SER A 196 -6.96 14.08 19.60
CA SER A 196 -7.79 15.26 19.38
C SER A 196 -9.27 14.89 19.23
N ASP A 197 -9.54 13.73 18.65
CA ASP A 197 -10.87 13.22 18.35
C ASP A 197 -11.23 12.04 19.27
N SER A 198 -12.40 12.12 19.92
CA SER A 198 -12.83 11.12 20.90
C SER A 198 -12.90 9.72 20.31
N VAL A 199 -12.29 8.75 20.99
CA VAL A 199 -12.45 7.31 20.64
C VAL A 199 -13.90 6.82 20.82
N LEU A 200 -14.71 7.55 21.59
CA LEU A 200 -16.14 7.28 21.79
C LEU A 200 -17.04 8.11 20.86
N ARG A 201 -16.49 8.81 19.87
CA ARG A 201 -17.27 9.53 18.88
C ARG A 201 -18.07 8.53 18.03
N PRO A 202 -19.41 8.60 18.03
CA PRO A 202 -20.23 7.79 17.14
C PRO A 202 -20.11 8.30 15.70
N THR A 203 -20.44 7.42 14.75
CA THR A 203 -20.40 7.67 13.30
C THR A 203 -21.78 7.47 12.68
N PRO A 204 -22.83 8.24 13.07
CA PRO A 204 -24.20 8.00 12.60
C PRO A 204 -24.39 8.18 11.10
N GLU A 205 -23.54 8.98 10.45
CA GLU A 205 -23.50 9.19 9.01
C GLU A 205 -23.23 7.88 8.24
N LEU A 206 -22.56 6.92 8.86
CA LEU A 206 -22.27 5.63 8.23
C LEU A 206 -23.53 4.76 8.03
N ARG A 207 -24.64 5.04 8.73
CA ARG A 207 -25.91 4.34 8.48
C ARG A 207 -26.48 4.62 7.10
N THR A 208 -26.09 5.73 6.47
CA THR A 208 -26.62 6.18 5.17
C THR A 208 -25.57 6.26 4.08
N VAL A 209 -24.31 5.94 4.38
CA VAL A 209 -23.21 6.00 3.40
C VAL A 209 -23.38 4.99 2.28
N ILE A 210 -23.94 3.82 2.59
CA ILE A 210 -24.29 2.80 1.59
C ILE A 210 -25.72 3.07 1.12
N PRO A 211 -25.90 3.32 -0.19
CA PRO A 211 -27.25 3.52 -0.74
C PRO A 211 -28.11 2.25 -0.65
N ASP A 212 -29.41 2.41 -0.38
CA ASP A 212 -30.37 1.30 -0.32
C ASP A 212 -30.48 0.52 -1.64
N ARG A 213 -30.28 1.20 -2.77
CA ARG A 213 -30.31 0.56 -4.09
C ARG A 213 -29.03 -0.27 -4.28
N LYS A 214 -29.16 -1.60 -4.38
CA LYS A 214 -28.04 -2.57 -4.50
C LYS A 214 -27.02 -2.25 -5.61
N ALA A 215 -27.46 -1.64 -6.73
CA ALA A 215 -26.59 -1.26 -7.84
C ALA A 215 -25.90 0.10 -7.66
N ALA A 216 -26.30 0.89 -6.66
CA ALA A 216 -25.67 2.17 -6.42
C ALA A 216 -24.32 2.00 -5.70
N THR A 217 -23.39 2.89 -6.03
CA THR A 217 -22.05 2.89 -5.46
C THR A 217 -21.85 4.07 -4.51
N TYR A 218 -20.91 3.94 -3.61
CA TYR A 218 -20.48 5.00 -2.68
C TYR A 218 -18.96 5.09 -2.71
N ASP A 219 -18.41 6.14 -2.12
CA ASP A 219 -16.96 6.30 -1.99
C ASP A 219 -16.49 5.70 -0.65
N ALA A 220 -15.69 4.65 -0.71
CA ALA A 220 -15.13 4.03 0.49
C ALA A 220 -14.25 4.98 1.33
N ARG A 221 -13.73 6.05 0.71
CA ARG A 221 -12.98 7.11 1.42
C ARG A 221 -13.84 7.85 2.44
N GLU A 222 -15.16 7.93 2.22
CA GLU A 222 -16.09 8.52 3.19
C GLU A 222 -16.16 7.68 4.46
N VAL A 223 -16.13 6.35 4.32
CA VAL A 223 -16.08 5.44 5.48
C VAL A 223 -14.75 5.60 6.20
N VAL A 224 -13.62 5.60 5.49
CA VAL A 224 -12.29 5.82 6.09
C VAL A 224 -12.27 7.16 6.84
N ARG A 225 -12.78 8.24 6.23
CA ARG A 225 -12.84 9.58 6.86
C ARG A 225 -13.66 9.60 8.14
N SER A 226 -14.81 8.92 8.16
CA SER A 226 -15.64 8.83 9.36
C SER A 226 -14.99 8.05 10.49
N LEU A 227 -14.17 7.03 10.16
CA LEU A 227 -13.53 6.17 11.14
C LEU A 227 -12.26 6.77 11.73
N CYS A 228 -11.47 7.55 10.97
CA CYS A 228 -10.21 8.11 11.44
C CYS A 228 -10.37 9.38 12.29
N ASP A 229 -9.32 9.75 12.99
CA ASP A 229 -9.26 10.94 13.82
C ASP A 229 -9.34 12.19 12.94
N ASP A 230 -10.20 13.14 13.32
CA ASP A 230 -10.43 14.43 12.65
C ASP A 230 -10.78 14.30 11.14
N GLY A 231 -11.09 13.11 10.67
CA GLY A 231 -11.38 12.84 9.26
C GLY A 231 -10.13 12.87 8.36
N GLU A 232 -8.94 12.85 8.95
CA GLU A 232 -7.67 12.97 8.22
C GLU A 232 -7.03 11.61 7.93
N PHE A 233 -6.62 11.41 6.69
CA PHE A 233 -5.87 10.23 6.26
C PHE A 233 -4.99 10.54 5.06
N ARG A 234 -3.91 9.80 4.92
CA ARG A 234 -3.00 9.88 3.77
C ARG A 234 -3.19 8.69 2.85
N GLU A 235 -3.86 8.89 1.71
CA GLU A 235 -4.00 7.85 0.71
C GLU A 235 -2.68 7.65 -0.05
N LEU A 236 -2.28 6.39 -0.23
CA LEU A 236 -1.14 5.98 -1.04
C LEU A 236 -1.64 5.37 -2.35
N TRP A 237 -0.93 5.67 -3.45
CA TRP A 237 -1.31 5.24 -4.81
C TRP A 237 -2.77 5.56 -5.18
N PRO A 238 -3.27 6.79 -4.96
CA PRO A 238 -4.69 7.11 -5.15
C PRO A 238 -5.17 6.92 -6.60
N ARG A 239 -4.26 7.02 -7.57
CA ARG A 239 -4.55 6.93 -9.01
C ARG A 239 -4.23 5.56 -9.61
N TRP A 240 -3.50 4.69 -8.92
CA TRP A 240 -3.19 3.33 -9.35
C TRP A 240 -4.10 2.34 -8.68
N ALA A 241 -4.66 1.37 -9.45
CA ALA A 241 -5.58 0.36 -8.94
C ALA A 241 -6.66 0.97 -8.04
N GLY A 242 -7.42 1.94 -8.57
CA GLY A 242 -8.34 2.77 -7.81
C GLY A 242 -9.51 2.02 -7.17
N GLN A 243 -9.75 0.75 -7.55
CA GLN A 243 -10.73 -0.13 -6.92
C GLN A 243 -10.29 -0.63 -5.52
N ILE A 244 -9.06 -0.35 -5.11
CA ILE A 244 -8.54 -0.52 -3.75
C ILE A 244 -8.02 0.82 -3.24
N VAL A 245 -8.49 1.26 -2.08
CA VAL A 245 -7.94 2.36 -1.29
C VAL A 245 -6.94 1.78 -0.30
N THR A 246 -5.74 2.33 -0.27
CA THR A 246 -4.73 2.07 0.76
C THR A 246 -4.34 3.39 1.40
N ALA A 247 -4.42 3.50 2.72
CA ALA A 247 -4.18 4.77 3.38
C ALA A 247 -3.58 4.58 4.78
N PHE A 248 -2.70 5.50 5.15
CA PHE A 248 -2.36 5.72 6.55
C PHE A 248 -3.37 6.67 7.18
N ALA A 249 -3.76 6.39 8.40
CA ALA A 249 -4.63 7.24 9.20
C ALA A 249 -4.30 7.08 10.68
N ARG A 250 -5.04 7.79 11.54
CA ARG A 250 -4.98 7.61 12.99
C ARG A 250 -6.35 7.25 13.54
N MET A 251 -6.37 6.37 14.52
CA MET A 251 -7.58 6.02 15.28
C MET A 251 -7.25 6.05 16.79
N GLY A 252 -7.81 7.03 17.49
CA GLY A 252 -7.47 7.27 18.90
C GLY A 252 -5.99 7.58 19.10
N GLY A 253 -5.37 8.34 18.18
CA GLY A 253 -3.97 8.72 18.17
C GLY A 253 -3.03 7.62 17.62
N MET A 254 -3.50 6.38 17.45
CA MET A 254 -2.70 5.25 16.96
C MET A 254 -2.65 5.27 15.43
N PRO A 255 -1.46 5.25 14.81
CA PRO A 255 -1.34 5.05 13.37
C PRO A 255 -1.85 3.68 12.97
N VAL A 256 -2.65 3.64 11.89
CA VAL A 256 -3.23 2.43 11.31
C VAL A 256 -3.14 2.46 9.80
N GLY A 257 -3.08 1.29 9.17
CA GLY A 257 -3.23 1.13 7.72
C GLY A 257 -4.67 0.73 7.37
N PHE A 258 -5.31 1.47 6.47
CA PHE A 258 -6.60 1.08 5.89
C PHE A 258 -6.40 0.41 4.54
N VAL A 259 -7.07 -0.72 4.33
CA VAL A 259 -7.22 -1.38 3.02
C VAL A 259 -8.71 -1.52 2.73
N ALA A 260 -9.23 -0.80 1.76
CA ALA A 260 -10.66 -0.78 1.50
C ALA A 260 -11.00 -1.04 0.02
N ASN A 261 -12.00 -1.88 -0.24
CA ASN A 261 -12.56 -1.97 -1.59
C ASN A 261 -13.29 -0.66 -1.93
N GLN A 262 -13.10 -0.17 -3.16
CA GLN A 262 -13.72 1.05 -3.67
C GLN A 262 -14.79 0.72 -4.72
N PRO A 263 -16.08 0.64 -4.33
CA PRO A 263 -17.14 0.21 -5.24
C PRO A 263 -17.38 1.13 -6.43
N ARG A 264 -16.97 2.40 -6.37
CA ARG A 264 -17.07 3.34 -7.50
C ARG A 264 -16.22 2.93 -8.71
N ILE A 265 -15.19 2.15 -8.49
CA ILE A 265 -14.25 1.73 -9.54
C ILE A 265 -14.32 0.21 -9.65
N LEU A 266 -14.68 -0.29 -10.83
CA LEU A 266 -14.84 -1.72 -11.10
C LEU A 266 -15.62 -2.49 -10.03
N ALA A 267 -16.62 -1.83 -9.40
CA ALA A 267 -17.44 -2.35 -8.31
C ALA A 267 -16.63 -2.90 -7.10
N GLY A 268 -15.38 -2.48 -6.90
CA GLY A 268 -14.53 -3.00 -5.84
C GLY A 268 -13.96 -4.40 -6.08
N THR A 269 -13.99 -4.89 -7.33
CA THR A 269 -13.40 -6.19 -7.71
C THR A 269 -11.87 -6.16 -7.57
N LEU A 270 -11.29 -7.33 -7.34
CA LEU A 270 -9.83 -7.49 -7.31
C LEU A 270 -9.32 -7.92 -8.69
N ASP A 271 -8.42 -7.13 -9.26
CA ASP A 271 -7.59 -7.49 -10.40
C ASP A 271 -6.12 -7.66 -9.97
N ILE A 272 -5.22 -7.82 -10.93
CA ILE A 272 -3.79 -7.98 -10.69
C ILE A 272 -3.23 -6.75 -9.93
N ALA A 273 -3.51 -5.54 -10.41
CA ALA A 273 -2.98 -4.32 -9.83
C ALA A 273 -3.53 -4.05 -8.42
N ALA A 274 -4.82 -4.33 -8.20
CA ALA A 274 -5.45 -4.22 -6.88
C ALA A 274 -4.85 -5.19 -5.87
N SER A 275 -4.63 -6.44 -6.30
CA SER A 275 -4.01 -7.47 -5.47
C SER A 275 -2.57 -7.09 -5.09
N GLN A 276 -1.78 -6.60 -6.03
CA GLN A 276 -0.40 -6.14 -5.80
C GLN A 276 -0.35 -4.91 -4.89
N LYS A 277 -1.21 -3.90 -5.12
CA LYS A 277 -1.28 -2.70 -4.29
C LYS A 277 -1.60 -3.04 -2.85
N ALA A 278 -2.66 -3.82 -2.63
CA ALA A 278 -3.07 -4.23 -1.29
C ALA A 278 -2.00 -5.09 -0.61
N ALA A 279 -1.44 -6.10 -1.30
CA ALA A 279 -0.40 -6.96 -0.75
C ALA A 279 0.85 -6.18 -0.34
N ARG A 280 1.32 -5.24 -1.19
CA ARG A 280 2.45 -4.37 -0.87
C ARG A 280 2.19 -3.53 0.37
N PHE A 281 0.99 -2.93 0.45
CA PHE A 281 0.62 -2.09 1.60
C PHE A 281 0.48 -2.89 2.90
N VAL A 282 -0.13 -4.08 2.85
CA VAL A 282 -0.22 -4.98 4.02
C VAL A 282 1.18 -5.35 4.53
N ARG A 283 2.09 -5.72 3.63
CA ARG A 283 3.50 -6.02 4.02
C ARG A 283 4.21 -4.82 4.61
N LEU A 284 3.97 -3.61 4.08
CA LEU A 284 4.53 -2.37 4.63
C LEU A 284 4.02 -2.12 6.05
N CYS A 285 2.72 -2.26 6.28
CA CYS A 285 2.12 -2.12 7.60
C CYS A 285 2.68 -3.15 8.58
N ASP A 286 2.78 -4.41 8.17
CA ASP A 286 3.32 -5.48 9.01
C ASP A 286 4.80 -5.27 9.35
N ALA A 287 5.62 -4.89 8.37
CA ALA A 287 7.05 -4.63 8.57
C ALA A 287 7.32 -3.51 9.61
N PHE A 288 6.40 -2.56 9.72
CA PHE A 288 6.55 -1.40 10.60
C PHE A 288 5.48 -1.32 11.71
N ASN A 289 4.94 -2.45 12.12
CA ASN A 289 4.06 -2.58 13.28
C ASN A 289 2.77 -1.73 13.23
N LEU A 290 2.26 -1.38 12.05
CA LEU A 290 1.00 -0.68 11.91
C LEU A 290 -0.16 -1.68 11.91
N PRO A 291 -1.13 -1.55 12.84
CA PRO A 291 -2.37 -2.32 12.75
C PRO A 291 -3.09 -2.08 11.43
N ILE A 292 -3.80 -3.08 10.94
CA ILE A 292 -4.50 -3.02 9.65
C ILE A 292 -6.01 -3.08 9.90
N VAL A 293 -6.74 -2.17 9.25
CA VAL A 293 -8.20 -2.16 9.21
C VAL A 293 -8.63 -2.39 7.75
N SER A 294 -9.23 -3.55 7.52
CA SER A 294 -9.73 -3.96 6.19
C SER A 294 -11.21 -3.66 6.08
N LEU A 295 -11.62 -2.86 5.10
CA LEU A 295 -13.03 -2.51 4.81
C LEU A 295 -13.46 -3.26 3.55
N VAL A 296 -14.40 -4.21 3.69
CA VAL A 296 -14.75 -5.16 2.64
C VAL A 296 -16.08 -4.81 1.97
N ASP A 297 -16.01 -4.54 0.67
CA ASP A 297 -17.16 -4.49 -0.24
C ASP A 297 -16.71 -4.96 -1.63
N THR A 298 -16.62 -6.27 -1.84
CA THR A 298 -16.17 -6.86 -3.10
C THR A 298 -17.09 -7.95 -3.60
N PRO A 299 -17.48 -7.90 -4.89
CA PRO A 299 -18.27 -8.96 -5.51
C PRO A 299 -17.44 -10.15 -6.01
N GLY A 300 -16.09 -10.06 -5.95
CA GLY A 300 -15.21 -11.11 -6.45
C GLY A 300 -13.93 -10.61 -7.11
N PHE A 301 -13.17 -11.53 -7.66
CA PHE A 301 -12.10 -11.21 -8.60
C PHE A 301 -12.67 -10.75 -9.94
N LEU A 302 -12.00 -9.81 -10.61
CA LEU A 302 -12.41 -9.33 -11.92
C LEU A 302 -12.19 -10.46 -12.97
N PRO A 303 -13.26 -10.94 -13.64
CA PRO A 303 -13.09 -11.99 -14.64
C PRO A 303 -12.51 -11.42 -15.94
N GLY A 304 -11.60 -12.16 -16.58
CA GLY A 304 -11.05 -11.75 -17.86
C GLY A 304 -9.95 -12.68 -18.35
N LYS A 305 -10.05 -13.10 -19.63
CA LYS A 305 -9.03 -13.94 -20.26
C LYS A 305 -7.61 -13.37 -20.14
N ASP A 306 -7.47 -12.06 -20.37
CA ASP A 306 -6.17 -11.39 -20.31
C ASP A 306 -5.62 -11.31 -18.87
N LEU A 307 -6.50 -11.20 -17.89
CA LEU A 307 -6.11 -11.25 -16.48
C LEU A 307 -5.60 -12.63 -16.08
N GLU A 308 -6.30 -13.70 -16.50
CA GLU A 308 -5.84 -15.07 -16.26
C GLU A 308 -4.47 -15.32 -16.91
N TRP A 309 -4.30 -14.92 -18.17
CA TRP A 309 -3.03 -15.10 -18.89
C TRP A 309 -1.88 -14.27 -18.30
N ARG A 310 -2.17 -13.13 -17.72
CA ARG A 310 -1.19 -12.27 -17.05
C ARG A 310 -0.91 -12.70 -15.61
N GLY A 311 -1.51 -13.78 -15.13
CA GLY A 311 -1.21 -14.39 -13.85
C GLY A 311 -2.10 -13.94 -12.70
N MET A 312 -3.42 -13.82 -12.91
CA MET A 312 -4.37 -13.46 -11.86
C MET A 312 -4.24 -14.36 -10.62
N ILE A 313 -4.06 -15.68 -10.82
CA ILE A 313 -3.87 -16.63 -9.72
C ILE A 313 -2.63 -16.27 -8.90
N ARG A 314 -1.52 -16.01 -9.56
CA ARG A 314 -0.25 -15.67 -8.90
C ARG A 314 -0.34 -14.39 -8.10
N HIS A 315 -0.85 -13.32 -8.71
CA HIS A 315 -0.96 -12.02 -8.08
C HIS A 315 -2.09 -11.95 -7.04
N GLY A 316 -3.19 -12.67 -7.26
CA GLY A 316 -4.24 -12.83 -6.23
C GLY A 316 -3.72 -13.57 -4.99
N ALA A 317 -2.83 -14.55 -5.18
CA ALA A 317 -2.17 -15.25 -4.09
C ALA A 317 -1.20 -14.37 -3.29
N GLU A 318 -0.61 -13.30 -3.89
CA GLU A 318 0.23 -12.34 -3.17
C GLU A 318 -0.53 -11.66 -2.02
N LEU A 319 -1.79 -11.29 -2.25
CA LEU A 319 -2.63 -10.66 -1.23
C LEU A 319 -2.98 -11.64 -0.11
N ALA A 320 -3.38 -12.86 -0.46
CA ALA A 320 -3.63 -13.93 0.52
C ALA A 320 -2.39 -14.19 1.38
N PHE A 321 -1.23 -14.26 0.73
CA PHE A 321 0.04 -14.49 1.41
C PHE A 321 0.41 -13.34 2.35
N ALA A 322 0.23 -12.08 1.90
CA ALA A 322 0.53 -10.92 2.72
C ALA A 322 -0.29 -10.90 4.01
N TYR A 323 -1.60 -11.11 3.92
CA TYR A 323 -2.43 -11.20 5.12
C TYR A 323 -2.11 -12.41 6.00
N ALA A 324 -1.92 -13.59 5.42
CA ALA A 324 -1.60 -14.79 6.20
C ALA A 324 -0.25 -14.72 6.94
N GLN A 325 0.66 -13.87 6.48
CA GLN A 325 1.97 -13.65 7.11
C GLN A 325 1.97 -12.51 8.13
N ALA A 326 1.01 -11.57 8.02
CA ALA A 326 0.99 -10.37 8.84
C ALA A 326 0.82 -10.70 10.32
N SER A 327 1.74 -10.19 11.14
CA SER A 327 1.86 -10.42 12.59
C SER A 327 1.20 -9.32 13.44
N VAL A 328 0.87 -8.18 12.81
CA VAL A 328 0.22 -7.05 13.46
C VAL A 328 -1.26 -7.29 13.72
N PRO A 329 -1.92 -6.48 14.58
CA PRO A 329 -3.38 -6.51 14.73
C PRO A 329 -4.08 -6.30 13.39
N ARG A 330 -5.05 -7.17 13.07
CA ARG A 330 -5.83 -7.15 11.84
C ARG A 330 -7.32 -7.20 12.12
N LEU A 331 -8.02 -6.12 11.74
CA LEU A 331 -9.44 -5.96 11.93
C LEU A 331 -10.13 -5.89 10.56
N CYS A 332 -11.11 -6.74 10.36
CA CYS A 332 -11.95 -6.73 9.16
C CYS A 332 -13.33 -6.20 9.49
N LEU A 333 -13.82 -5.25 8.70
CA LEU A 333 -15.20 -4.76 8.76
C LEU A 333 -15.86 -4.95 7.39
N ILE A 334 -16.85 -5.83 7.34
CA ILE A 334 -17.63 -6.10 6.12
C ILE A 334 -18.73 -5.06 6.02
N LEU A 335 -18.63 -4.20 4.99
CA LEU A 335 -19.55 -3.09 4.78
C LEU A 335 -20.80 -3.54 4.01
N ARG A 336 -20.60 -4.29 2.91
CA ARG A 336 -21.69 -4.76 2.04
C ARG A 336 -21.38 -6.14 1.45
N LYS A 337 -20.77 -6.22 0.26
CA LYS A 337 -20.51 -7.50 -0.43
C LYS A 337 -19.22 -8.14 0.04
N ALA A 338 -19.29 -9.40 0.37
CA ALA A 338 -18.17 -10.25 0.74
C ALA A 338 -18.33 -11.60 0.03
N PHE A 339 -18.00 -11.64 -1.29
CA PHE A 339 -18.28 -12.80 -2.12
C PHE A 339 -17.03 -13.57 -2.51
N GLY A 340 -17.13 -14.90 -2.37
CA GLY A 340 -16.19 -15.87 -2.91
C GLY A 340 -14.75 -15.72 -2.42
N GLY A 341 -13.80 -16.10 -3.28
CA GLY A 341 -12.37 -16.05 -2.95
C GLY A 341 -11.83 -14.65 -2.68
N ALA A 342 -12.40 -13.61 -3.30
CA ALA A 342 -11.96 -12.23 -3.07
C ALA A 342 -12.27 -11.78 -1.63
N TYR A 343 -13.41 -12.17 -1.05
CA TYR A 343 -13.66 -11.95 0.38
C TYR A 343 -12.60 -12.61 1.26
N ILE A 344 -12.24 -13.86 0.94
CA ILE A 344 -11.26 -14.59 1.74
C ILE A 344 -9.92 -13.85 1.78
N VAL A 345 -9.43 -13.38 0.64
CA VAL A 345 -8.13 -12.68 0.56
C VAL A 345 -8.17 -11.22 1.03
N MET A 346 -9.36 -10.69 1.31
CA MET A 346 -9.55 -9.36 1.93
C MET A 346 -9.65 -9.46 3.47
N ASP A 347 -8.74 -10.20 4.07
CA ASP A 347 -8.59 -10.34 5.53
C ASP A 347 -9.79 -10.99 6.25
N SER A 348 -10.33 -12.09 5.69
CA SER A 348 -11.39 -12.84 6.35
C SER A 348 -10.89 -13.59 7.61
N ARG A 349 -11.84 -14.04 8.45
CA ARG A 349 -11.55 -14.92 9.61
C ARG A 349 -10.75 -16.16 9.21
N GLY A 350 -11.05 -16.71 8.04
CA GLY A 350 -10.39 -17.91 7.51
C GLY A 350 -8.91 -17.72 7.17
N ILE A 351 -8.45 -16.46 6.92
CA ILE A 351 -7.04 -16.16 6.68
C ILE A 351 -6.33 -15.67 7.94
N GLY A 352 -7.02 -15.69 9.10
CA GLY A 352 -6.44 -15.50 10.42
C GLY A 352 -6.45 -14.05 10.94
N ASN A 353 -7.44 -13.23 10.58
CA ASN A 353 -7.61 -11.94 11.22
C ASN A 353 -7.96 -12.08 12.72
N ASP A 354 -7.77 -11.03 13.50
CA ASP A 354 -8.06 -11.04 14.93
C ASP A 354 -9.54 -10.84 15.22
N VAL A 355 -10.17 -9.91 14.50
CA VAL A 355 -11.60 -9.60 14.64
C VAL A 355 -12.22 -9.34 13.28
N CYS A 356 -13.35 -9.99 13.03
CA CYS A 356 -14.17 -9.83 11.85
C CYS A 356 -15.54 -9.30 12.24
N LEU A 357 -15.85 -8.08 11.85
CA LEU A 357 -17.12 -7.39 12.10
C LEU A 357 -17.92 -7.28 10.80
N ALA A 358 -19.23 -7.16 10.91
CA ALA A 358 -20.08 -6.89 9.76
C ALA A 358 -21.15 -5.85 10.08
N TRP A 359 -21.58 -5.06 9.09
CA TRP A 359 -22.78 -4.27 9.19
C TRP A 359 -24.03 -5.14 8.95
N PRO A 360 -25.20 -4.75 9.45
CA PRO A 360 -26.44 -5.55 9.30
C PRO A 360 -26.83 -5.79 7.84
N GLY A 361 -26.47 -4.87 6.92
CA GLY A 361 -26.71 -5.01 5.48
C GLY A 361 -25.62 -5.74 4.71
N ALA A 362 -24.65 -6.36 5.39
CA ALA A 362 -23.57 -7.12 4.74
C ALA A 362 -24.11 -8.41 4.10
N GLU A 363 -23.62 -8.72 2.92
CA GLU A 363 -23.93 -9.93 2.15
C GLU A 363 -22.68 -10.84 2.14
N VAL A 364 -22.68 -11.88 2.99
CA VAL A 364 -21.53 -12.79 3.11
C VAL A 364 -21.87 -14.13 2.48
N ALA A 365 -21.31 -14.45 1.31
CA ALA A 365 -21.69 -15.65 0.57
C ALA A 365 -20.61 -16.11 -0.42
N VAL A 366 -20.80 -17.32 -0.95
CA VAL A 366 -19.93 -17.84 -2.03
C VAL A 366 -20.08 -17.01 -3.30
N MET A 367 -21.28 -16.53 -3.61
CA MET A 367 -21.58 -15.69 -4.78
C MET A 367 -22.95 -15.03 -4.61
N GLY A 368 -23.26 -14.04 -5.45
CA GLY A 368 -24.58 -13.41 -5.48
C GLY A 368 -25.69 -14.37 -5.92
N ALA A 369 -26.93 -14.04 -5.56
CA ALA A 369 -28.11 -14.91 -5.75
C ALA A 369 -28.31 -15.39 -7.19
N SER A 370 -28.17 -14.49 -8.18
CA SER A 370 -28.34 -14.85 -9.59
C SER A 370 -27.38 -15.94 -10.05
N GLY A 371 -26.10 -15.83 -9.68
CA GLY A 371 -25.10 -16.87 -9.97
C GLY A 371 -25.39 -18.20 -9.26
N ALA A 372 -25.76 -18.12 -7.98
CA ALA A 372 -26.09 -19.30 -7.18
C ALA A 372 -27.31 -20.06 -7.74
N VAL A 373 -28.37 -19.34 -8.04
CA VAL A 373 -29.62 -19.94 -8.61
C VAL A 373 -29.35 -20.55 -9.98
N GLN A 374 -28.52 -19.91 -10.81
CA GLN A 374 -28.14 -20.46 -12.12
C GLN A 374 -27.39 -21.80 -12.00
N ILE A 375 -26.60 -21.98 -10.94
CA ILE A 375 -25.88 -23.24 -10.70
C ILE A 375 -26.79 -24.30 -10.08
N LEU A 376 -27.57 -23.91 -9.05
CA LEU A 376 -28.38 -24.84 -8.27
C LEU A 376 -29.64 -25.27 -8.99
N HIS A 377 -30.21 -24.41 -9.84
CA HIS A 377 -31.49 -24.58 -10.49
C HIS A 377 -31.40 -24.28 -11.99
N ARG A 378 -30.82 -25.20 -12.75
CA ARG A 378 -30.70 -25.07 -14.23
C ARG A 378 -32.07 -25.22 -14.91
N GLY A 379 -32.37 -24.32 -15.84
CA GLY A 379 -33.54 -24.44 -16.72
C GLY A 379 -34.83 -23.90 -16.15
N LEU A 380 -34.80 -23.05 -15.11
CA LEU A 380 -35.98 -22.37 -14.59
C LEU A 380 -36.51 -21.31 -15.56
N GLU A 381 -37.85 -21.16 -15.59
CA GLU A 381 -38.49 -20.03 -16.23
C GLU A 381 -38.16 -18.71 -15.51
N PRO A 382 -38.17 -17.54 -16.22
CA PRO A 382 -37.75 -16.25 -15.62
C PRO A 382 -38.47 -15.87 -14.32
N GLY A 383 -39.76 -16.17 -14.19
CA GLY A 383 -40.55 -15.89 -12.97
C GLY A 383 -40.12 -16.75 -11.78
N GLU A 384 -40.00 -18.05 -11.98
CA GLU A 384 -39.54 -19.00 -10.96
C GLU A 384 -38.09 -18.70 -10.53
N ARG A 385 -37.28 -18.21 -11.47
CA ARG A 385 -35.92 -17.81 -11.18
C ARG A 385 -35.87 -16.63 -10.21
N ALA A 386 -36.70 -15.60 -10.43
CA ALA A 386 -36.75 -14.43 -9.55
C ALA A 386 -37.16 -14.81 -8.12
N ASP A 387 -38.15 -15.69 -7.96
CA ASP A 387 -38.57 -16.18 -6.65
C ASP A 387 -37.45 -16.95 -5.93
N ARG A 388 -36.69 -17.76 -6.68
CA ARG A 388 -35.55 -18.49 -6.10
C ARG A 388 -34.39 -17.59 -5.73
N GLU A 389 -34.14 -16.53 -6.50
CA GLU A 389 -33.14 -15.53 -6.19
C GLU A 389 -33.48 -14.79 -4.90
N LEU A 390 -34.74 -14.36 -4.73
CA LEU A 390 -35.22 -13.75 -3.48
C LEU A 390 -35.09 -14.70 -2.28
N ALA A 391 -35.55 -15.94 -2.42
CA ALA A 391 -35.41 -16.93 -1.35
C ALA A 391 -33.94 -17.22 -0.99
N TYR A 392 -33.04 -17.21 -1.97
CA TYR A 392 -31.60 -17.37 -1.73
C TYR A 392 -31.03 -16.15 -1.02
N GLU A 393 -31.43 -14.94 -1.42
CA GLU A 393 -31.00 -13.69 -0.77
C GLU A 393 -31.38 -13.68 0.72
N GLU A 394 -32.65 -13.96 1.02
CA GLU A 394 -33.13 -14.00 2.41
C GLU A 394 -32.43 -15.04 3.27
N ALA A 395 -32.16 -16.22 2.70
CA ALA A 395 -31.55 -17.32 3.45
C ALA A 395 -30.05 -17.19 3.64
N TYR A 396 -29.32 -16.62 2.66
CA TYR A 396 -27.86 -16.73 2.61
C TYR A 396 -27.10 -15.40 2.42
N LEU A 397 -27.70 -14.37 1.80
CA LEU A 397 -27.02 -13.09 1.57
C LEU A 397 -27.25 -12.10 2.73
N ASN A 398 -26.83 -12.51 3.91
CA ASN A 398 -26.87 -11.68 5.11
C ASN A 398 -25.73 -12.12 6.07
N PRO A 399 -25.36 -11.34 7.09
CA PRO A 399 -24.22 -11.66 7.93
C PRO A 399 -24.48 -12.73 8.99
N TRP A 400 -25.76 -13.04 9.29
CA TRP A 400 -26.13 -13.89 10.42
C TRP A 400 -25.66 -15.34 10.29
N PRO A 401 -25.78 -16.03 9.12
CA PRO A 401 -25.24 -17.37 8.94
C PRO A 401 -23.73 -17.46 9.10
N ALA A 402 -22.99 -16.36 8.78
CA ALA A 402 -21.56 -16.27 8.97
C ALA A 402 -21.22 -16.07 10.47
N SER A 403 -21.99 -15.25 11.18
CA SER A 403 -21.82 -15.03 12.62
C SER A 403 -22.14 -16.28 13.43
N GLU A 404 -23.21 -17.00 13.13
CA GLU A 404 -23.56 -18.29 13.78
C GLU A 404 -22.46 -19.35 13.64
N ARG A 405 -21.67 -19.26 12.57
CA ARG A 405 -20.53 -20.18 12.32
C ARG A 405 -19.19 -19.65 12.85
N GLY A 406 -19.16 -18.50 13.52
CA GLY A 406 -17.96 -17.89 14.04
C GLY A 406 -17.02 -17.32 12.95
N LEU A 407 -17.55 -17.04 11.76
CA LEU A 407 -16.81 -16.40 10.66
C LEU A 407 -16.89 -14.87 10.71
N VAL A 408 -17.89 -14.34 11.41
CA VAL A 408 -18.08 -12.95 11.81
C VAL A 408 -18.26 -12.93 13.31
N ASP A 409 -17.43 -12.20 14.03
CA ASP A 409 -17.43 -12.17 15.49
C ASP A 409 -18.65 -11.39 16.01
N GLU A 410 -19.01 -10.28 15.36
CA GLU A 410 -20.15 -9.44 15.76
C GLU A 410 -20.75 -8.69 14.57
N VAL A 411 -22.07 -8.54 14.57
CA VAL A 411 -22.80 -7.65 13.65
C VAL A 411 -23.10 -6.35 14.38
N ILE A 412 -22.48 -5.26 13.95
CA ILE A 412 -22.49 -3.97 14.64
C ILE A 412 -23.27 -2.90 13.88
N ASP A 413 -23.89 -1.96 14.60
CA ASP A 413 -24.47 -0.76 14.00
C ASP A 413 -23.36 0.08 13.32
N PRO A 414 -23.54 0.51 12.06
CA PRO A 414 -22.58 1.40 11.40
C PRO A 414 -22.17 2.63 12.23
N ALA A 415 -23.10 3.17 13.02
CA ALA A 415 -22.82 4.31 13.90
C ALA A 415 -21.84 4.00 15.05
N GLU A 416 -21.66 2.74 15.41
CA GLU A 416 -20.77 2.29 16.48
C GLU A 416 -19.39 1.86 15.96
N SER A 417 -19.20 1.83 14.62
CA SER A 417 -18.02 1.25 13.97
C SER A 417 -16.72 1.81 14.53
N ARG A 418 -16.58 3.14 14.65
CA ARG A 418 -15.38 3.76 15.19
C ARG A 418 -15.14 3.36 16.65
N ILE A 419 -16.17 3.36 17.48
CA ILE A 419 -16.09 3.04 18.91
C ILE A 419 -15.57 1.62 19.10
N VAL A 420 -16.17 0.67 18.38
CA VAL A 420 -15.79 -0.76 18.45
C VAL A 420 -14.38 -0.97 17.93
N LEU A 421 -14.04 -0.44 16.74
CA LEU A 421 -12.70 -0.56 16.17
C LEU A 421 -11.63 0.05 17.07
N CYS A 422 -11.84 1.25 17.64
CA CYS A 422 -10.89 1.86 18.58
C CYS A 422 -10.71 1.03 19.85
N ALA A 423 -11.79 0.44 20.38
CA ALA A 423 -11.72 -0.42 21.55
C ALA A 423 -10.90 -1.69 21.27
N VAL A 424 -11.15 -2.35 20.15
CA VAL A 424 -10.42 -3.56 19.71
C VAL A 424 -8.95 -3.25 19.44
N LEU A 425 -8.65 -2.16 18.71
CA LEU A 425 -7.26 -1.72 18.46
C LEU A 425 -6.49 -1.50 19.75
N ARG A 426 -7.12 -0.88 20.77
CA ARG A 426 -6.49 -0.67 22.07
C ARG A 426 -6.20 -1.98 22.79
N GLN A 427 -7.08 -2.98 22.69
CA GLN A 427 -6.85 -4.31 23.30
C GLN A 427 -5.72 -5.06 22.60
N LEU A 428 -5.60 -4.91 21.29
CA LEU A 428 -4.63 -5.62 20.47
C LEU A 428 -3.32 -4.86 20.21
N CYS A 429 -3.17 -3.64 20.75
CA CYS A 429 -2.03 -2.74 20.43
C CYS A 429 -0.65 -3.35 20.69
N THR A 430 -0.57 -4.33 21.60
CA THR A 430 0.68 -5.04 21.94
C THR A 430 0.83 -6.38 21.22
N LYS A 431 -0.17 -6.79 20.41
CA LYS A 431 -0.08 -8.04 19.65
C LYS A 431 1.11 -7.98 18.69
N ARG A 432 1.96 -8.98 18.78
CA ARG A 432 3.00 -9.32 17.80
C ARG A 432 3.08 -10.84 17.75
N GLU A 433 2.74 -11.41 16.62
CA GLU A 433 2.91 -12.85 16.44
C GLU A 433 4.38 -13.16 16.16
N LEU A 434 4.90 -14.17 16.84
CA LEU A 434 6.25 -14.65 16.54
C LEU A 434 6.19 -15.38 15.20
N VAL A 435 6.78 -14.80 14.18
CA VAL A 435 6.99 -15.49 12.90
C VAL A 435 7.94 -16.65 13.15
N VAL A 436 7.52 -17.86 12.78
CA VAL A 436 8.36 -19.06 12.90
C VAL A 436 9.70 -18.81 12.22
N GLY A 437 10.80 -19.07 12.95
CA GLY A 437 12.15 -18.83 12.46
C GLY A 437 12.41 -19.58 11.16
N ARG A 438 12.46 -18.83 10.06
CA ARG A 438 12.82 -19.31 8.73
C ARG A 438 13.84 -18.36 8.12
N LYS A 439 14.68 -18.85 7.23
CA LYS A 439 15.72 -18.02 6.61
C LYS A 439 15.12 -16.83 5.84
N HIS A 440 14.17 -17.12 4.99
CA HIS A 440 13.38 -16.16 4.19
C HIS A 440 12.04 -16.82 3.83
N ASP A 441 11.05 -16.03 3.46
CA ASP A 441 9.88 -16.55 2.77
C ASP A 441 10.21 -16.79 1.27
N ALA A 442 9.52 -17.77 0.70
CA ALA A 442 9.43 -17.93 -0.75
C ALA A 442 8.03 -17.46 -1.15
N GLY A 443 7.85 -16.16 -1.33
CA GLY A 443 6.56 -15.57 -1.70
C GLY A 443 5.86 -16.31 -2.85
N PRO A 444 4.57 -16.05 -3.10
CA PRO A 444 3.85 -16.63 -4.23
C PRO A 444 4.58 -16.37 -5.55
N GLN A 445 4.48 -17.33 -6.48
CA GLN A 445 5.18 -17.26 -7.77
C GLN A 445 4.66 -16.15 -8.67
#